data_4b21f9244bb053765a46d5add9554171
#
_entry.id   4b21f9244bb053765a46d5add9554171
#
_cell.length_a   1.000
_cell.length_b   1.000
_cell.length_c   1.000
_cell.angle_alpha   90.00
_cell.angle_beta   90.00
_cell.angle_gamma   90.00
#
_symmetry.space_group_name_H-M   'P 1'
#
loop_
_entity.id
_entity.type
_entity.pdbx_description
1 polymer ?
#
loop_
_entity_poly.entity_id
_entity_poly.type
_entity_poly.pdbx_seq_one_letter_code
_entity_poly.pdbx_strand_id
1 'polypeptide(L)'
;VRVGVAPAPTTNAAPVATDDLVTAQPGRTVAAEVLANDLDADGDALSLVGTPTCDDDALTLSVRANRVMAVLPQTEGLYTVHYTVTDSRGGTDVGTLTIRVTAQAPPVSPVGVDDHVTVDQVAADGTVTVPVLDNDKDADGSPWDLTVTADDPRAQVTDQSIRATIGEEQYLVLYTVTDVDGRTGSAVVVVPARSELRPRVDS
;
A
#
# COMPACT_ATOMS: atom_id res chain seq x y z
N VAL A 1 -21.45 26.27 -9.90
CA VAL A 1 -21.36 25.67 -8.57
C VAL A 1 -20.35 26.48 -7.77
N ARG A 2 -20.78 27.06 -6.62
CA ARG A 2 -19.85 27.69 -5.69
C ARG A 2 -19.44 26.64 -4.67
N VAL A 3 -18.17 26.28 -4.67
CA VAL A 3 -17.58 25.44 -3.62
C VAL A 3 -17.19 26.40 -2.48
N GLY A 4 -17.92 26.32 -1.36
CA GLY A 4 -17.52 27.01 -0.14
C GLY A 4 -16.44 26.17 0.57
N VAL A 5 -15.26 26.74 0.77
CA VAL A 5 -14.25 26.12 1.64
C VAL A 5 -14.56 26.60 3.06
N ALA A 6 -14.92 25.66 3.95
CA ALA A 6 -15.01 25.96 5.38
C ALA A 6 -13.60 26.25 5.92
N PRO A 7 -13.44 27.21 6.86
CA PRO A 7 -12.16 27.40 7.52
C PRO A 7 -11.79 26.11 8.26
N ALA A 8 -10.48 25.77 8.27
CA ALA A 8 -10.00 24.64 9.03
C ALA A 8 -10.39 24.78 10.51
N PRO A 9 -10.73 23.69 11.21
CA PRO A 9 -11.03 23.70 12.64
C PRO A 9 -9.83 24.30 13.41
N THR A 10 -10.14 25.15 14.38
CA THR A 10 -9.11 25.77 15.23
C THR A 10 -8.63 24.84 16.35
N THR A 11 -9.43 23.83 16.67
CA THR A 11 -9.11 22.80 17.67
C THR A 11 -8.95 21.49 16.93
N ASN A 12 -7.84 20.77 17.18
CA ASN A 12 -7.59 19.45 16.64
C ASN A 12 -8.48 18.41 17.33
N ALA A 13 -9.16 17.59 16.57
CA ALA A 13 -9.76 16.35 17.05
C ALA A 13 -8.72 15.23 16.89
N ALA A 14 -8.61 14.34 17.88
CA ALA A 14 -7.76 13.16 17.71
C ALA A 14 -8.39 12.17 16.72
N PRO A 15 -7.60 11.35 16.02
CA PRO A 15 -8.11 10.29 15.18
C PRO A 15 -8.91 9.27 15.99
N VAL A 16 -9.74 8.51 15.32
CA VAL A 16 -10.49 7.38 15.88
C VAL A 16 -10.05 6.12 15.14
N ALA A 17 -9.30 5.27 15.82
CA ALA A 17 -8.87 3.97 15.32
C ALA A 17 -10.00 2.94 15.47
N THR A 18 -10.25 2.18 14.43
CA THR A 18 -11.29 1.14 14.36
C THR A 18 -10.61 -0.24 14.30
N ASP A 19 -11.17 -1.21 15.02
CA ASP A 19 -10.62 -2.57 15.05
C ASP A 19 -10.62 -3.22 13.68
N ASP A 20 -9.55 -3.98 13.39
CA ASP A 20 -9.29 -4.69 12.14
C ASP A 20 -9.24 -6.20 12.30
N LEU A 21 -9.46 -6.91 11.20
CA LEU A 21 -9.34 -8.37 11.15
C LEU A 21 -8.62 -8.80 9.86
N VAL A 22 -7.56 -9.60 10.03
CA VAL A 22 -6.90 -10.31 8.94
C VAL A 22 -7.01 -11.82 9.19
N THR A 23 -7.24 -12.61 8.15
CA THR A 23 -7.22 -14.07 8.21
C THR A 23 -6.23 -14.58 7.20
N ALA A 24 -5.24 -15.35 7.64
CA ALA A 24 -4.19 -15.87 6.77
C ALA A 24 -3.71 -17.26 7.21
N GLN A 25 -2.98 -17.94 6.32
CA GLN A 25 -2.40 -19.24 6.62
C GLN A 25 -1.13 -19.12 7.49
N PRO A 26 -0.77 -20.18 8.26
CA PRO A 26 0.43 -20.20 9.06
C PRO A 26 1.71 -19.92 8.25
N GLY A 27 2.67 -19.21 8.85
CA GLY A 27 3.98 -18.96 8.27
C GLY A 27 4.03 -17.88 7.19
N ARG A 28 2.92 -17.20 6.88
CA ARG A 28 2.91 -16.09 5.93
C ARG A 28 3.38 -14.78 6.55
N THR A 29 3.76 -13.85 5.71
CA THR A 29 3.85 -12.45 6.07
C THR A 29 2.59 -11.75 5.60
N VAL A 30 1.92 -10.99 6.45
CA VAL A 30 0.76 -10.17 6.09
C VAL A 30 1.07 -8.69 6.21
N ALA A 31 0.43 -7.88 5.36
CA ALA A 31 0.53 -6.43 5.37
C ALA A 31 -0.87 -5.83 5.57
N ALA A 32 -1.26 -5.59 6.81
CA ALA A 32 -2.59 -5.10 7.16
C ALA A 32 -2.73 -3.59 6.92
N GLU A 33 -3.74 -3.20 6.14
CA GLU A 33 -4.10 -1.79 5.86
C GLU A 33 -4.98 -1.22 6.98
N VAL A 34 -4.47 -1.19 8.19
CA VAL A 34 -5.24 -0.84 9.40
C VAL A 34 -5.81 0.59 9.40
N LEU A 35 -5.26 1.50 8.60
CA LEU A 35 -5.77 2.88 8.49
C LEU A 35 -6.99 3.00 7.55
N ALA A 36 -7.40 1.92 6.85
CA ALA A 36 -8.41 2.00 5.81
C ALA A 36 -9.83 2.30 6.34
N ASN A 37 -10.11 1.97 7.60
CA ASN A 37 -11.38 2.18 8.31
C ASN A 37 -11.25 3.18 9.47
N ASP A 38 -10.07 3.77 9.67
CA ASP A 38 -9.83 4.80 10.67
C ASP A 38 -10.31 6.16 10.17
N LEU A 39 -10.70 7.02 11.09
CA LEU A 39 -11.30 8.31 10.77
C LEU A 39 -10.64 9.45 11.56
N ASP A 40 -10.54 10.59 10.92
CA ASP A 40 -10.25 11.87 11.56
C ASP A 40 -11.39 12.86 11.31
N ALA A 41 -11.90 13.48 12.37
CA ALA A 41 -13.06 14.38 12.28
C ALA A 41 -12.72 15.69 11.55
N ASP A 42 -11.47 16.09 11.53
CA ASP A 42 -10.97 17.28 10.85
C ASP A 42 -10.55 16.99 9.41
N GLY A 43 -10.48 15.70 9.03
CA GLY A 43 -10.04 15.23 7.73
C GLY A 43 -8.52 15.26 7.58
N ASP A 44 -7.78 15.26 8.69
CA ASP A 44 -6.33 15.21 8.68
C ASP A 44 -5.81 13.84 8.18
N ALA A 45 -4.65 13.83 7.54
CA ALA A 45 -4.04 12.60 7.06
C ALA A 45 -3.53 11.75 8.23
N LEU A 46 -3.92 10.47 8.23
CA LEU A 46 -3.52 9.51 9.25
C LEU A 46 -2.24 8.78 8.88
N SER A 47 -1.46 8.42 9.89
CA SER A 47 -0.26 7.61 9.75
C SER A 47 -0.04 6.73 10.98
N LEU A 48 0.71 5.63 10.79
CA LEU A 48 1.16 4.79 11.91
C LEU A 48 2.40 5.38 12.58
N VAL A 49 2.45 5.33 13.90
CA VAL A 49 3.58 5.78 14.70
C VAL A 49 4.03 4.70 15.68
N GLY A 50 5.35 4.58 15.84
CA GLY A 50 5.95 3.56 16.70
C GLY A 50 5.93 2.17 16.08
N THR A 51 6.33 1.17 16.87
CA THR A 51 6.30 -0.25 16.48
C THR A 51 5.05 -0.87 17.07
N PRO A 52 4.22 -1.57 16.29
CA PRO A 52 3.09 -2.32 16.83
C PRO A 52 3.54 -3.38 17.83
N THR A 53 2.67 -3.70 18.78
CA THR A 53 2.95 -4.70 19.83
C THR A 53 1.91 -5.82 19.76
N CYS A 54 2.31 -7.04 20.15
CA CYS A 54 1.42 -8.18 20.29
C CYS A 54 1.34 -8.57 21.77
N ASP A 55 0.19 -9.10 22.20
CA ASP A 55 -0.03 -9.56 23.56
C ASP A 55 0.86 -10.77 23.92
N ASP A 56 1.28 -11.51 22.91
CA ASP A 56 2.30 -12.56 23.03
C ASP A 56 3.45 -12.32 22.04
N ASP A 57 4.63 -12.88 22.30
CA ASP A 57 5.83 -12.70 21.47
C ASP A 57 5.83 -13.60 20.21
N ALA A 58 4.66 -14.09 19.77
CA ALA A 58 4.56 -15.04 18.67
C ALA A 58 4.74 -14.41 17.28
N LEU A 59 4.57 -13.08 17.17
CA LEU A 59 4.64 -12.34 15.92
C LEU A 59 5.90 -11.49 15.83
N THR A 60 6.52 -11.45 14.65
CA THR A 60 7.49 -10.39 14.32
C THR A 60 6.76 -9.25 13.64
N LEU A 61 6.73 -8.08 14.27
CA LEU A 61 5.97 -6.92 13.83
C LEU A 61 6.87 -5.78 13.35
N SER A 62 6.42 -5.07 12.33
CA SER A 62 7.02 -3.83 11.86
C SER A 62 5.99 -2.95 11.15
N VAL A 63 6.39 -1.75 10.73
CA VAL A 63 5.57 -0.86 9.90
C VAL A 63 6.29 -0.62 8.58
N ARG A 64 5.56 -0.75 7.47
CA ARG A 64 6.03 -0.42 6.13
C ARG A 64 4.92 0.25 5.32
N ALA A 65 5.17 1.43 4.75
CA ALA A 65 4.22 2.18 3.94
C ALA A 65 2.83 2.34 4.61
N ASN A 66 2.80 2.69 5.90
CA ASN A 66 1.58 2.82 6.71
C ASN A 66 0.72 1.54 6.81
N ARG A 67 1.34 0.36 6.68
CA ARG A 67 0.73 -0.95 6.93
C ARG A 67 1.42 -1.62 8.12
N VAL A 68 0.66 -2.35 8.91
CA VAL A 68 1.22 -3.23 9.94
C VAL A 68 1.69 -4.52 9.26
N MET A 69 2.99 -4.77 9.31
CA MET A 69 3.61 -6.00 8.84
C MET A 69 3.68 -7.01 9.97
N ALA A 70 3.21 -8.23 9.73
CA ALA A 70 3.31 -9.32 10.70
C ALA A 70 3.80 -10.60 10.02
N VAL A 71 4.91 -11.15 10.52
CA VAL A 71 5.36 -12.52 10.18
C VAL A 71 4.62 -13.48 11.09
N LEU A 72 3.80 -14.36 10.51
CA LEU A 72 2.91 -15.25 11.23
C LEU A 72 3.61 -16.53 11.68
N PRO A 73 3.28 -17.06 12.88
CA PRO A 73 3.81 -18.34 13.35
C PRO A 73 3.21 -19.51 12.58
N GLN A 74 3.78 -20.70 12.77
CA GLN A 74 3.22 -21.95 12.28
C GLN A 74 2.03 -22.46 13.11
N THR A 75 1.79 -21.84 14.28
CA THR A 75 0.72 -22.23 15.20
C THR A 75 -0.58 -21.51 14.84
N GLU A 76 -1.64 -22.25 14.64
CA GLU A 76 -2.98 -21.67 14.46
C GLU A 76 -3.46 -20.98 15.74
N GLY A 77 -4.20 -19.88 15.59
CA GLY A 77 -4.70 -19.10 16.72
C GLY A 77 -5.25 -17.75 16.33
N LEU A 78 -5.62 -17.00 17.37
CA LEU A 78 -5.96 -15.57 17.27
C LEU A 78 -4.86 -14.79 17.98
N TYR A 79 -4.30 -13.82 17.28
CA TYR A 79 -3.24 -12.96 17.76
C TYR A 79 -3.74 -11.52 17.76
N THR A 80 -3.58 -10.84 18.90
CA THR A 80 -4.02 -9.46 19.08
C THR A 80 -2.82 -8.53 18.98
N VAL A 81 -2.88 -7.61 18.03
CA VAL A 81 -1.83 -6.61 17.77
C VAL A 81 -2.40 -5.22 18.05
N HIS A 82 -1.66 -4.41 18.81
CA HIS A 82 -1.97 -3.02 19.08
C HIS A 82 -1.07 -2.11 18.24
N TYR A 83 -1.67 -1.15 17.57
CA TYR A 83 -0.98 -0.15 16.76
C TYR A 83 -1.42 1.26 17.17
N THR A 84 -0.58 2.24 16.94
CA THR A 84 -0.88 3.64 17.24
C THR A 84 -1.04 4.43 15.95
N VAL A 85 -2.18 5.11 15.84
CA VAL A 85 -2.49 6.05 14.75
C VAL A 85 -2.19 7.46 15.22
N THR A 86 -1.68 8.30 14.35
CA THR A 86 -1.52 9.73 14.57
C THR A 86 -2.04 10.53 13.38
N ASP A 87 -2.62 11.68 13.67
CA ASP A 87 -2.88 12.72 12.68
C ASP A 87 -1.61 13.57 12.43
N SER A 88 -1.67 14.48 11.47
CA SER A 88 -0.56 15.40 11.17
C SER A 88 -0.39 16.54 12.20
N ARG A 89 -1.28 16.62 13.20
CA ARG A 89 -1.35 17.72 14.19
C ARG A 89 -1.10 17.27 15.64
N GLY A 90 -0.74 15.98 15.82
CA GLY A 90 -0.30 15.41 17.09
C GLY A 90 -1.39 14.75 17.93
N GLY A 91 -2.60 14.59 17.42
CA GLY A 91 -3.60 13.69 17.99
C GLY A 91 -3.18 12.23 17.76
N THR A 92 -3.54 11.33 18.69
CA THR A 92 -3.24 9.91 18.59
C THR A 92 -4.38 9.07 19.13
N ASP A 93 -4.51 7.85 18.60
CA ASP A 93 -5.38 6.79 19.15
C ASP A 93 -4.72 5.42 18.98
N VAL A 94 -5.22 4.41 19.69
CA VAL A 94 -4.72 3.05 19.63
C VAL A 94 -5.77 2.13 19.06
N GLY A 95 -5.46 1.50 17.92
CA GLY A 95 -6.29 0.49 17.28
C GLY A 95 -5.85 -0.93 17.63
N THR A 96 -6.76 -1.87 17.35
CA THR A 96 -6.54 -3.30 17.53
C THR A 96 -6.67 -4.03 16.21
N LEU A 97 -5.63 -4.77 15.83
CA LEU A 97 -5.67 -5.70 14.71
C LEU A 97 -5.73 -7.13 15.25
N THR A 98 -6.82 -7.85 14.96
CA THR A 98 -6.92 -9.28 15.21
C THR A 98 -6.41 -10.05 13.99
N ILE A 99 -5.42 -10.91 14.18
CA ILE A 99 -4.92 -11.80 13.14
C ILE A 99 -5.37 -13.23 13.46
N ARG A 100 -6.22 -13.78 12.60
CA ARG A 100 -6.61 -15.19 12.64
C ARG A 100 -5.67 -16.02 11.77
N VAL A 101 -4.86 -16.85 12.40
CA VAL A 101 -3.97 -17.81 11.71
C VAL A 101 -4.66 -19.15 11.65
N THR A 102 -4.95 -19.63 10.45
CA THR A 102 -5.58 -20.96 10.25
C THR A 102 -5.21 -21.58 8.89
N ALA A 103 -4.95 -22.88 8.87
CA ALA A 103 -4.67 -23.62 7.66
C ALA A 103 -5.87 -23.67 6.69
N GLN A 104 -7.08 -23.42 7.20
CA GLN A 104 -8.31 -23.33 6.41
C GLN A 104 -8.57 -21.93 5.84
N ALA A 105 -7.69 -20.95 6.04
CA ALA A 105 -7.84 -19.65 5.43
C ALA A 105 -7.89 -19.80 3.90
N PRO A 106 -8.98 -19.35 3.25
CA PRO A 106 -9.06 -19.45 1.80
C PRO A 106 -8.06 -18.47 1.18
N PRO A 107 -7.27 -18.90 0.18
CA PRO A 107 -6.39 -17.97 -0.50
C PRO A 107 -7.20 -16.92 -1.27
N VAL A 108 -6.78 -15.66 -1.18
CA VAL A 108 -7.39 -14.49 -1.83
C VAL A 108 -6.50 -14.06 -3.00
N SER A 109 -7.10 -13.69 -4.14
CA SER A 109 -6.31 -13.16 -5.25
C SER A 109 -5.79 -11.76 -4.92
N PRO A 110 -4.53 -11.45 -5.26
CA PRO A 110 -4.01 -10.10 -5.11
C PRO A 110 -4.74 -9.12 -6.04
N VAL A 111 -4.75 -7.86 -5.68
CA VAL A 111 -5.34 -6.77 -6.45
C VAL A 111 -4.22 -5.84 -6.90
N GLY A 112 -3.95 -5.82 -8.21
CA GLY A 112 -3.11 -4.78 -8.81
C GLY A 112 -3.86 -3.46 -8.88
N VAL A 113 -3.18 -2.38 -8.59
CA VAL A 113 -3.70 -1.01 -8.63
C VAL A 113 -2.89 -0.19 -9.62
N ASP A 114 -3.58 0.55 -10.50
CA ASP A 114 -2.91 1.32 -11.56
C ASP A 114 -1.92 2.35 -11.01
N ASP A 115 -0.76 2.45 -11.67
CA ASP A 115 0.31 3.37 -11.34
C ASP A 115 0.38 4.52 -12.35
N HIS A 116 0.70 5.71 -11.85
CA HIS A 116 0.89 6.89 -12.68
C HIS A 116 2.29 7.45 -12.46
N VAL A 117 3.03 7.60 -13.56
CA VAL A 117 4.37 8.23 -13.52
C VAL A 117 4.24 9.74 -13.38
N THR A 118 4.99 10.30 -12.42
CA THR A 118 5.10 11.74 -12.20
C THR A 118 6.45 12.28 -12.69
N VAL A 119 6.53 13.60 -12.90
CA VAL A 119 7.72 14.26 -13.49
C VAL A 119 8.99 14.03 -12.66
N ASP A 120 8.85 14.03 -11.34
CA ASP A 120 9.95 13.87 -10.38
C ASP A 120 10.52 12.45 -10.32
N GLN A 121 9.78 11.45 -10.83
CA GLN A 121 10.23 10.06 -10.93
C GLN A 121 11.11 9.80 -12.16
N VAL A 122 11.14 10.74 -13.14
CA VAL A 122 11.87 10.54 -14.40
C VAL A 122 13.34 10.87 -14.25
N ALA A 123 14.17 9.89 -14.50
CA ALA A 123 15.64 10.04 -14.48
C ALA A 123 16.15 10.87 -15.67
N ALA A 124 17.38 11.38 -15.55
CA ALA A 124 18.00 12.23 -16.57
C ALA A 124 18.19 11.53 -17.93
N ASP A 125 18.23 10.20 -17.95
CA ASP A 125 18.34 9.37 -19.16
C ASP A 125 16.98 9.13 -19.84
N GLY A 126 15.90 9.69 -19.29
CA GLY A 126 14.53 9.52 -19.80
C GLY A 126 13.89 8.19 -19.42
N THR A 127 14.41 7.50 -18.42
CA THR A 127 13.78 6.30 -17.86
C THR A 127 13.06 6.62 -16.56
N VAL A 128 12.12 5.75 -16.19
CA VAL A 128 11.43 5.78 -14.90
C VAL A 128 11.46 4.36 -14.30
N THR A 129 11.57 4.28 -12.98
CA THR A 129 11.40 3.04 -12.24
C THR A 129 10.21 3.22 -11.29
N VAL A 130 9.18 2.40 -11.49
CA VAL A 130 7.91 2.46 -10.74
C VAL A 130 7.86 1.26 -9.79
N PRO A 131 7.80 1.49 -8.47
CA PRO A 131 7.65 0.43 -7.48
C PRO A 131 6.17 0.00 -7.42
N VAL A 132 5.73 -0.78 -8.39
CA VAL A 132 4.31 -1.11 -8.63
C VAL A 132 3.61 -1.83 -7.47
N LEU A 133 4.34 -2.44 -6.55
CA LEU A 133 3.76 -3.13 -5.39
C LEU A 133 3.41 -2.21 -4.22
N ASP A 134 3.78 -0.92 -4.26
CA ASP A 134 3.56 -0.02 -3.12
C ASP A 134 2.09 0.31 -2.89
N ASN A 135 1.28 0.32 -3.97
CA ASN A 135 -0.17 0.55 -3.93
C ASN A 135 -0.99 -0.73 -4.13
N ASP A 136 -0.36 -1.84 -4.55
CA ASP A 136 -1.00 -3.14 -4.71
C ASP A 136 -1.42 -3.75 -3.36
N LYS A 137 -2.34 -4.72 -3.40
CA LYS A 137 -2.95 -5.32 -2.21
C LYS A 137 -2.90 -6.84 -2.27
N ASP A 138 -2.67 -7.45 -1.12
CA ASP A 138 -2.81 -8.87 -0.89
C ASP A 138 -3.45 -9.10 0.49
N ALA A 139 -4.71 -9.51 0.51
CA ALA A 139 -5.52 -9.53 1.73
C ALA A 139 -5.14 -10.64 2.71
N ASP A 140 -4.52 -11.73 2.26
CA ASP A 140 -4.04 -12.85 3.08
C ASP A 140 -2.53 -13.03 3.03
N GLY A 141 -1.82 -12.01 2.47
CA GLY A 141 -0.38 -12.00 2.30
C GLY A 141 0.24 -10.60 2.41
N SER A 142 1.29 -10.39 1.66
CA SER A 142 2.00 -9.12 1.58
C SER A 142 2.21 -8.73 0.11
N PRO A 143 1.87 -7.51 -0.31
CA PRO A 143 2.13 -7.09 -1.69
C PRO A 143 3.62 -7.19 -2.07
N TRP A 144 4.53 -7.04 -1.10
CA TRP A 144 5.97 -7.16 -1.36
C TRP A 144 6.47 -8.61 -1.51
N ASP A 145 5.60 -9.61 -1.30
CA ASP A 145 5.88 -11.02 -1.57
C ASP A 145 5.33 -11.46 -2.96
N LEU A 146 4.62 -10.56 -3.66
CA LEU A 146 4.10 -10.83 -5.00
C LEU A 146 5.22 -10.87 -6.04
N THR A 147 5.03 -11.75 -7.04
CA THR A 147 5.87 -11.78 -8.23
C THR A 147 5.26 -10.90 -9.30
N VAL A 148 6.04 -9.96 -9.86
CA VAL A 148 5.64 -9.06 -10.93
C VAL A 148 6.09 -9.60 -12.28
N THR A 149 5.21 -9.58 -13.27
CA THR A 149 5.53 -9.86 -14.68
C THR A 149 4.92 -8.80 -15.60
N ALA A 150 5.61 -8.44 -16.66
CA ALA A 150 5.11 -7.55 -17.71
C ALA A 150 5.63 -8.04 -19.07
N ASP A 151 4.78 -7.99 -20.08
CA ASP A 151 5.11 -8.40 -21.47
C ASP A 151 4.99 -7.18 -22.40
N ASP A 152 5.85 -6.18 -22.18
CA ASP A 152 5.97 -5.00 -23.05
C ASP A 152 7.45 -4.75 -23.35
N PRO A 153 7.87 -4.69 -24.65
CA PRO A 153 9.27 -4.51 -25.03
C PRO A 153 9.86 -3.15 -24.60
N ARG A 154 9.04 -2.18 -24.17
CA ARG A 154 9.45 -0.86 -23.69
C ARG A 154 9.67 -0.83 -22.18
N ALA A 155 9.34 -1.93 -21.48
CA ALA A 155 9.43 -2.06 -20.04
C ALA A 155 10.24 -3.29 -19.63
N GLN A 156 10.89 -3.20 -18.48
CA GLN A 156 11.63 -4.31 -17.87
C GLN A 156 11.21 -4.43 -16.41
N VAL A 157 10.95 -5.65 -15.96
CA VAL A 157 10.76 -5.94 -14.53
C VAL A 157 12.14 -6.10 -13.89
N THR A 158 12.40 -5.34 -12.83
CA THR A 158 13.65 -5.39 -12.06
C THR A 158 13.30 -5.21 -10.58
N ASP A 159 13.68 -6.15 -9.75
CA ASP A 159 13.46 -6.09 -8.29
C ASP A 159 12.03 -5.67 -7.90
N GLN A 160 11.02 -6.30 -8.52
CA GLN A 160 9.59 -6.04 -8.29
C GLN A 160 9.11 -4.64 -8.71
N SER A 161 9.93 -3.92 -9.46
CA SER A 161 9.58 -2.63 -10.04
C SER A 161 9.53 -2.74 -11.57
N ILE A 162 8.79 -1.84 -12.21
CA ILE A 162 8.77 -1.72 -13.66
C ILE A 162 9.61 -0.53 -14.07
N ARG A 163 10.71 -0.82 -14.81
CA ARG A 163 11.50 0.22 -15.47
C ARG A 163 11.00 0.42 -16.89
N ALA A 164 10.61 1.65 -17.22
CA ALA A 164 10.08 2.02 -18.52
C ALA A 164 10.83 3.22 -19.11
N THR A 165 10.78 3.39 -20.44
CA THR A 165 11.40 4.53 -21.14
C THR A 165 10.33 5.52 -21.58
N ILE A 166 10.49 6.80 -21.24
CA ILE A 166 9.57 7.87 -21.66
C ILE A 166 9.68 8.10 -23.16
N GLY A 167 8.55 7.90 -23.86
CA GLY A 167 8.40 8.09 -25.30
C GLY A 167 7.85 9.45 -25.70
N GLU A 168 7.64 9.63 -27.01
CA GLU A 168 6.97 10.82 -27.57
C GLU A 168 5.45 10.77 -27.38
N GLU A 169 4.89 9.57 -27.23
CA GLU A 169 3.46 9.31 -26.97
C GLU A 169 3.27 8.62 -25.63
N GLN A 170 2.12 8.86 -24.99
CA GLN A 170 1.69 8.13 -23.82
C GLN A 170 1.42 6.67 -24.18
N TYR A 171 1.76 5.75 -23.27
CA TYR A 171 1.44 4.34 -23.41
C TYR A 171 1.18 3.68 -22.06
N LEU A 172 0.57 2.50 -22.12
CA LEU A 172 0.26 1.69 -20.95
C LEU A 172 1.15 0.44 -20.94
N VAL A 173 1.70 0.11 -19.78
CA VAL A 173 2.38 -1.16 -19.53
C VAL A 173 1.47 -2.00 -18.66
N LEU A 174 0.86 -3.03 -19.23
CA LEU A 174 0.10 -4.01 -18.46
C LEU A 174 1.07 -4.88 -17.68
N TYR A 175 0.82 -5.06 -16.39
CA TYR A 175 1.55 -6.00 -15.56
C TYR A 175 0.61 -6.94 -14.81
N THR A 176 1.15 -8.07 -14.40
CA THR A 176 0.45 -9.08 -13.61
C THR A 176 1.25 -9.32 -12.33
N VAL A 177 0.56 -9.34 -11.22
CA VAL A 177 1.09 -9.76 -9.93
C VAL A 177 0.59 -11.15 -9.61
N THR A 178 1.45 -11.99 -9.04
CA THR A 178 1.13 -13.38 -8.67
C THR A 178 1.54 -13.60 -7.23
N ASP A 179 0.63 -14.12 -6.41
CA ASP A 179 0.87 -14.49 -5.01
C ASP A 179 1.56 -15.86 -4.87
N VAL A 180 1.83 -16.25 -3.64
CA VAL A 180 2.46 -17.53 -3.29
C VAL A 180 1.57 -18.76 -3.59
N ASP A 181 0.26 -18.57 -3.74
CA ASP A 181 -0.72 -19.60 -4.10
C ASP A 181 -0.90 -19.72 -5.63
N GLY A 182 -0.23 -18.88 -6.41
CA GLY A 182 -0.34 -18.81 -7.86
C GLY A 182 -1.59 -18.07 -8.35
N ARG A 183 -2.27 -17.30 -7.49
CA ARG A 183 -3.39 -16.47 -7.88
C ARG A 183 -2.87 -15.14 -8.43
N THR A 184 -3.62 -14.54 -9.33
CA THR A 184 -3.17 -13.36 -10.06
C THR A 184 -4.10 -12.17 -9.93
N GLY A 185 -3.52 -10.98 -9.97
CA GLY A 185 -4.15 -9.70 -10.22
C GLY A 185 -3.44 -8.99 -11.38
N SER A 186 -4.03 -7.95 -11.93
CA SER A 186 -3.40 -7.17 -13.01
C SER A 186 -3.72 -5.69 -12.87
N ALA A 187 -2.79 -4.86 -13.30
CA ALA A 187 -2.94 -3.41 -13.38
C ALA A 187 -2.07 -2.83 -14.48
N VAL A 188 -2.07 -1.51 -14.65
CA VAL A 188 -1.28 -0.83 -15.67
C VAL A 188 -0.40 0.25 -15.05
N VAL A 189 0.80 0.40 -15.61
CA VAL A 189 1.60 1.62 -15.42
C VAL A 189 1.29 2.58 -16.56
N VAL A 190 0.77 3.75 -16.23
CA VAL A 190 0.52 4.83 -17.19
C VAL A 190 1.81 5.62 -17.38
N VAL A 191 2.48 5.41 -18.50
CA VAL A 191 3.71 6.12 -18.87
C VAL A 191 3.35 7.32 -19.75
N PRO A 192 3.49 8.57 -19.26
CA PRO A 192 3.08 9.76 -20.00
C PRO A 192 4.00 10.04 -21.20
N ALA A 193 3.51 10.84 -22.14
CA ALA A 193 4.35 11.37 -23.20
C ALA A 193 5.37 12.37 -22.65
N ARG A 194 6.55 12.45 -23.28
CA ARG A 194 7.60 13.41 -22.90
C ARG A 194 7.10 14.86 -22.84
N SER A 195 6.17 15.23 -23.73
CA SER A 195 5.56 16.56 -23.78
C SER A 195 4.69 16.87 -22.57
N GLU A 196 4.11 15.86 -21.90
CA GLU A 196 3.24 16.00 -20.74
C GLU A 196 4.04 16.21 -19.44
N LEU A 197 5.32 15.84 -19.44
CA LEU A 197 6.25 15.99 -18.32
C LEU A 197 6.88 17.41 -18.25
N ARG A 198 6.56 18.31 -19.17
CA ARG A 198 7.06 19.69 -19.13
C ARG A 198 6.20 20.50 -18.17
N PRO A 199 6.81 21.30 -17.25
CA PRO A 199 6.04 22.27 -16.49
C PRO A 199 5.28 23.18 -17.46
N ARG A 200 3.97 23.33 -17.26
CA ARG A 200 3.21 24.38 -17.97
C ARG A 200 3.76 25.72 -17.48
N VAL A 201 4.46 26.41 -18.35
CA VAL A 201 4.78 27.82 -18.16
C VAL A 201 3.52 28.57 -18.58
N ASP A 202 2.69 28.96 -17.62
CA ASP A 202 1.58 29.88 -17.88
C ASP A 202 2.19 31.21 -18.34
N SER A 203 1.92 31.55 -19.58
CA SER A 203 2.30 32.82 -20.22
C SER A 203 1.28 33.91 -19.93
#